data_1399322d953f3d97200a52c83a9888dc
#
_entry.id   1399322d953f3d97200a52c83a9888dc
#
_cell.length_a   1.000
_cell.length_b   1.000
_cell.length_c   1.000
_cell.angle_alpha   90.00
_cell.angle_beta   90.00
_cell.angle_gamma   90.00
#
_symmetry.space_group_name_H-M   'P 1'
#
loop_
_entity.id
_entity.type
_entity.pdbx_description
1 polymer ?
#
loop_
_entity_poly.entity_id
_entity_poly.type
_entity_poly.pdbx_seq_one_letter_code
_entity_poly.pdbx_strand_id
1 'polypeptide(L)'
;AAGTDDVITVSSAGSERLRINAQGHLFLGTSSSFDGNIYQLEIGQLTNRGILLHTTGTSTNYALIVQNDNGSVGSISTNGSSTTFATSSDHRLKENVTANWDATTRLKQLNPIRFNFIADPDTTVDGFLAHEVQTVVPEAITGSKDEVDDNGNPVMQGIDQAKLVPLLVKTIQELEARI
;
A
#
# COMPACT_ATOMS: atom_id res chain seq x y z
N ALA A 1 -35.50 18.14 13.26
CA ALA A 1 -34.68 17.04 13.73
C ALA A 1 -34.19 16.32 12.49
N ALA A 2 -32.93 16.37 12.20
CA ALA A 2 -32.34 15.53 11.16
C ALA A 2 -32.56 14.08 11.59
N GLY A 3 -33.24 13.29 10.74
CA GLY A 3 -33.41 11.87 10.98
C GLY A 3 -32.06 11.18 10.99
N THR A 4 -31.90 10.18 11.84
CA THR A 4 -30.68 9.37 11.96
C THR A 4 -30.41 8.50 10.72
N ASP A 5 -31.20 8.65 9.65
CA ASP A 5 -31.22 7.80 8.46
C ASP A 5 -31.09 8.60 7.14
N ASP A 6 -30.32 9.69 7.14
CA ASP A 6 -30.05 10.46 5.93
C ASP A 6 -29.14 9.65 4.99
N VAL A 7 -29.73 8.79 4.18
CA VAL A 7 -29.05 7.95 3.20
C VAL A 7 -29.50 8.36 1.79
N ILE A 8 -28.54 8.63 0.91
CA ILE A 8 -28.79 8.81 -0.53
C ILE A 8 -28.52 7.49 -1.23
N THR A 9 -29.48 7.00 -2.01
CA THR A 9 -29.29 5.78 -2.82
C THR A 9 -29.64 6.02 -4.27
N VAL A 10 -28.92 5.36 -5.18
CA VAL A 10 -29.25 5.24 -6.59
C VAL A 10 -29.43 3.77 -6.93
N SER A 11 -30.59 3.42 -7.46
CA SER A 11 -30.92 2.03 -7.81
C SER A 11 -31.19 1.89 -9.30
N SER A 12 -30.84 0.74 -9.88
CA SER A 12 -31.22 0.34 -11.22
C SER A 12 -31.54 -1.15 -11.28
N ALA A 13 -32.54 -1.53 -12.07
CA ALA A 13 -33.01 -2.91 -12.19
C ALA A 13 -33.32 -3.56 -10.83
N GLY A 14 -33.93 -2.81 -9.89
CA GLY A 14 -34.29 -3.29 -8.58
C GLY A 14 -33.14 -3.48 -7.58
N SER A 15 -31.91 -3.14 -7.95
CA SER A 15 -30.72 -3.25 -7.09
C SER A 15 -30.11 -1.88 -6.81
N GLU A 16 -29.66 -1.65 -5.58
CA GLU A 16 -28.89 -0.48 -5.21
C GLU A 16 -27.51 -0.53 -5.88
N ARG A 17 -27.07 0.59 -6.47
CA ARG A 17 -25.81 0.74 -7.20
C ARG A 17 -24.85 1.72 -6.56
N LEU A 18 -25.39 2.71 -5.85
CA LEU A 18 -24.62 3.72 -5.13
C LEU A 18 -25.37 4.03 -3.85
N ARG A 19 -24.61 4.23 -2.76
CA ARG A 19 -25.10 4.72 -1.47
C ARG A 19 -24.15 5.77 -0.92
N ILE A 20 -24.71 6.82 -0.33
CA ILE A 20 -24.00 7.65 0.64
C ILE A 20 -24.71 7.43 1.98
N ASN A 21 -24.00 6.90 2.98
CA ASN A 21 -24.57 6.64 4.29
C ASN A 21 -24.68 7.92 5.15
N ALA A 22 -25.28 7.82 6.33
CA ALA A 22 -25.47 8.94 7.25
C ALA A 22 -24.13 9.56 7.76
N GLN A 23 -23.03 8.83 7.68
CA GLN A 23 -21.67 9.29 8.00
C GLN A 23 -20.97 9.96 6.79
N GLY A 24 -21.59 9.98 5.62
CA GLY A 24 -21.04 10.55 4.39
C GLY A 24 -20.11 9.61 3.63
N HIS A 25 -20.07 8.32 3.94
CA HIS A 25 -19.26 7.34 3.20
C HIS A 25 -19.96 6.94 1.89
N LEU A 26 -19.21 6.90 0.81
CA LEU A 26 -19.68 6.53 -0.52
C LEU A 26 -19.42 5.05 -0.80
N PHE A 27 -20.47 4.31 -1.13
CA PHE A 27 -20.41 2.91 -1.53
C PHE A 27 -20.84 2.77 -3.00
N LEU A 28 -20.05 2.04 -3.77
CA LEU A 28 -20.34 1.69 -5.17
C LEU A 28 -20.42 0.17 -5.31
N GLY A 29 -21.57 -0.34 -5.73
CA GLY A 29 -21.81 -1.78 -5.92
C GLY A 29 -21.93 -2.58 -4.63
N THR A 30 -22.04 -1.93 -3.49
CA THR A 30 -22.34 -2.54 -2.19
C THR A 30 -23.29 -1.62 -1.41
N SER A 31 -24.09 -2.18 -0.52
CA SER A 31 -25.02 -1.44 0.35
C SER A 31 -24.55 -1.38 1.82
N SER A 32 -23.41 -2.00 2.11
CA SER A 32 -22.82 -2.05 3.45
C SER A 32 -21.30 -1.98 3.38
N SER A 33 -20.69 -1.50 4.46
CA SER A 33 -19.25 -1.52 4.62
C SER A 33 -18.70 -2.95 4.67
N PHE A 34 -17.52 -3.17 4.09
CA PHE A 34 -16.77 -4.40 4.23
C PHE A 34 -15.97 -4.43 5.54
N ASP A 35 -15.65 -3.25 6.09
CA ASP A 35 -14.73 -3.13 7.22
C ASP A 35 -15.16 -2.02 8.21
N GLY A 36 -16.39 -2.11 8.69
CA GLY A 36 -16.89 -1.29 9.80
C GLY A 36 -17.03 0.21 9.55
N ASN A 37 -17.17 0.65 8.28
CA ASN A 37 -17.29 2.08 7.89
C ASN A 37 -16.02 2.92 8.16
N ILE A 38 -14.84 2.35 8.07
CA ILE A 38 -13.57 3.08 8.23
C ILE A 38 -13.11 3.80 6.96
N TYR A 39 -13.62 3.40 5.79
CA TYR A 39 -13.26 4.00 4.50
C TYR A 39 -14.32 4.98 4.00
N GLN A 40 -13.88 6.13 3.45
CA GLN A 40 -14.78 7.14 2.86
C GLN A 40 -15.33 6.73 1.48
N LEU A 41 -14.61 5.86 0.76
CA LEU A 41 -15.03 5.30 -0.52
C LEU A 41 -14.79 3.79 -0.50
N GLU A 42 -15.85 3.01 -0.69
CA GLU A 42 -15.79 1.57 -0.84
C GLU A 42 -16.40 1.15 -2.18
N ILE A 43 -15.69 0.31 -2.96
CA ILE A 43 -16.15 -0.22 -4.24
C ILE A 43 -16.20 -1.74 -4.11
N GLY A 44 -17.42 -2.27 -4.09
CA GLY A 44 -17.68 -3.69 -3.85
C GLY A 44 -18.11 -4.47 -5.07
N GLN A 45 -18.20 -5.79 -4.93
CA GLN A 45 -18.71 -6.75 -5.91
C GLN A 45 -18.02 -6.70 -7.29
N LEU A 46 -16.71 -6.45 -7.28
CA LEU A 46 -15.90 -6.46 -8.50
C LEU A 46 -15.57 -7.91 -8.88
N THR A 47 -16.17 -8.42 -9.93
CA THR A 47 -15.98 -9.81 -10.38
C THR A 47 -14.91 -9.97 -11.44
N ASN A 48 -14.45 -8.87 -12.06
CA ASN A 48 -13.52 -8.94 -13.20
C ASN A 48 -12.50 -7.80 -13.16
N ARG A 49 -12.89 -6.59 -13.61
CA ARG A 49 -12.03 -5.39 -13.62
C ARG A 49 -12.60 -4.35 -12.67
N GLY A 50 -11.76 -3.75 -11.84
CA GLY A 50 -12.18 -2.81 -10.82
C GLY A 50 -12.26 -1.39 -11.34
N ILE A 51 -11.19 -0.63 -11.20
CA ILE A 51 -11.11 0.80 -11.50
C ILE A 51 -10.26 1.01 -12.74
N LEU A 52 -10.79 1.73 -13.72
CA LEU A 52 -10.02 2.27 -14.85
C LEU A 52 -9.73 3.76 -14.58
N LEU A 53 -8.46 4.10 -14.42
CA LEU A 53 -7.99 5.49 -14.37
C LEU A 53 -7.40 5.82 -15.74
N HIS A 54 -8.15 6.52 -16.58
CA HIS A 54 -7.74 6.86 -17.94
C HIS A 54 -7.30 8.32 -18.01
N THR A 55 -6.07 8.53 -18.46
CA THR A 55 -5.51 9.85 -18.77
C THR A 55 -5.40 10.02 -20.28
N THR A 56 -5.63 11.22 -20.79
CA THR A 56 -5.56 11.51 -22.23
C THR A 56 -4.17 12.00 -22.64
N GLY A 57 -3.74 11.63 -23.86
CA GLY A 57 -2.45 12.02 -24.40
C GLY A 57 -1.29 11.11 -23.96
N THR A 58 -0.09 11.45 -24.44
CA THR A 58 1.15 10.66 -24.23
C THR A 58 2.19 11.37 -23.40
N SER A 59 1.89 12.58 -22.91
CA SER A 59 2.71 13.29 -21.92
C SER A 59 2.55 12.68 -20.53
N THR A 60 3.39 13.12 -19.57
CA THR A 60 3.21 12.70 -18.19
C THR A 60 1.88 13.21 -17.63
N ASN A 61 1.01 12.28 -17.26
CA ASN A 61 -0.29 12.55 -16.66
C ASN A 61 -0.46 11.74 -15.38
N TYR A 62 -0.95 12.37 -14.34
CA TYR A 62 -1.19 11.75 -13.04
C TYR A 62 -2.59 11.12 -13.00
N ALA A 63 -2.66 9.80 -12.84
CA ALA A 63 -3.91 9.07 -12.66
C ALA A 63 -4.36 9.07 -11.18
N LEU A 64 -3.40 9.06 -10.25
CA LEU A 64 -3.64 9.15 -8.81
C LEU A 64 -2.52 9.97 -8.17
N ILE A 65 -2.89 10.89 -7.27
CA ILE A 65 -1.95 11.61 -6.41
C ILE A 65 -2.32 11.31 -4.96
N VAL A 66 -1.33 10.92 -4.16
CA VAL A 66 -1.47 10.74 -2.72
C VAL A 66 -0.89 11.96 -2.01
N GLN A 67 -1.68 12.61 -1.16
CA GLN A 67 -1.30 13.82 -0.43
C GLN A 67 -1.62 13.69 1.06
N ASN A 68 -0.87 14.42 1.87
CA ASN A 68 -1.14 14.69 3.27
C ASN A 68 -0.80 16.15 3.58
N ASP A 69 -0.72 16.56 4.84
CA ASP A 69 -0.44 17.95 5.26
C ASP A 69 0.95 18.45 4.81
N ASN A 70 1.87 17.53 4.44
CA ASN A 70 3.17 17.89 3.85
C ASN A 70 3.11 18.05 2.32
N GLY A 71 1.93 17.96 1.71
CA GLY A 71 1.71 18.04 0.27
C GLY A 71 1.66 16.68 -0.42
N SER A 72 2.08 16.61 -1.71
CA SER A 72 2.09 15.39 -2.49
C SER A 72 3.24 14.48 -2.06
N VAL A 73 2.91 13.28 -1.60
CA VAL A 73 3.88 12.29 -1.09
C VAL A 73 4.01 11.05 -1.99
N GLY A 74 3.13 10.90 -2.97
CA GLY A 74 3.18 9.80 -3.92
C GLY A 74 2.24 9.98 -5.09
N SER A 75 2.44 9.18 -6.14
CA SER A 75 1.56 9.21 -7.32
C SER A 75 1.65 7.94 -8.15
N ILE A 76 0.60 7.72 -8.95
CA ILE A 76 0.62 6.83 -10.11
C ILE A 76 0.45 7.71 -11.35
N SER A 77 1.41 7.68 -12.25
CA SER A 77 1.37 8.46 -13.49
C SER A 77 1.69 7.60 -14.71
N THR A 78 1.27 8.07 -15.88
CA THR A 78 1.59 7.45 -17.18
C THR A 78 2.37 8.41 -18.05
N ASN A 79 3.22 7.88 -18.92
CA ASN A 79 3.95 8.65 -19.92
C ASN A 79 4.21 7.76 -21.14
N GLY A 80 3.58 8.05 -22.27
CA GLY A 80 3.70 7.22 -23.45
C GLY A 80 3.19 5.80 -23.19
N SER A 81 4.12 4.85 -23.11
CA SER A 81 3.83 3.41 -22.90
C SER A 81 4.15 2.91 -21.49
N SER A 82 4.53 3.79 -20.56
CA SER A 82 4.98 3.41 -19.22
C SER A 82 4.05 3.92 -18.12
N THR A 83 4.05 3.20 -16.99
CA THR A 83 3.43 3.61 -15.73
C THR A 83 4.51 3.77 -14.68
N THR A 84 4.48 4.89 -13.95
CA THR A 84 5.38 5.17 -12.83
C THR A 84 4.61 5.14 -11.52
N PHE A 85 5.13 4.39 -10.54
CA PHE A 85 4.74 4.44 -9.15
C PHE A 85 5.82 5.21 -8.40
N ALA A 86 5.47 6.40 -7.88
CA ALA A 86 6.45 7.29 -7.29
C ALA A 86 6.13 7.60 -5.83
N THR A 87 7.18 7.69 -5.02
CA THR A 87 7.17 8.28 -3.68
C THR A 87 8.08 9.49 -3.64
N SER A 88 7.82 10.44 -2.74
CA SER A 88 8.65 11.62 -2.57
C SER A 88 10.08 11.26 -2.20
N SER A 89 11.06 11.82 -2.91
CA SER A 89 12.50 11.60 -2.67
C SER A 89 13.36 12.83 -2.98
N ASP A 90 12.77 14.03 -2.98
CA ASP A 90 13.53 15.27 -3.20
C ASP A 90 14.56 15.45 -2.09
N HIS A 91 15.77 15.92 -2.45
CA HIS A 91 16.86 16.12 -1.49
C HIS A 91 16.51 17.16 -0.42
N ARG A 92 15.67 18.15 -0.74
CA ARG A 92 15.21 19.19 0.19
C ARG A 92 14.32 18.67 1.33
N LEU A 93 13.82 17.45 1.20
CA LEU A 93 13.03 16.73 2.23
C LEU A 93 13.92 15.89 3.15
N LYS A 94 15.24 15.92 2.97
CA LYS A 94 16.18 15.04 3.66
C LYS A 94 17.23 15.85 4.40
N GLU A 95 17.51 15.43 5.61
CA GLU A 95 18.59 15.97 6.44
C GLU A 95 19.45 14.82 7.00
N ASN A 96 20.60 15.15 7.61
CA ASN A 96 21.52 14.20 8.23
C ASN A 96 21.96 13.07 7.25
N VAL A 97 22.14 13.41 5.98
CA VAL A 97 22.50 12.44 4.94
C VAL A 97 23.92 11.91 5.21
N THR A 98 24.04 10.58 5.38
CA THR A 98 25.33 9.89 5.53
C THR A 98 25.45 8.76 4.51
N ALA A 99 26.62 8.66 3.88
CA ALA A 99 26.95 7.58 2.92
C ALA A 99 27.77 6.46 3.57
N ASN A 100 28.36 6.71 4.74
CA ASN A 100 29.25 5.77 5.41
C ASN A 100 28.49 5.01 6.52
N TRP A 101 27.98 3.83 6.16
CA TRP A 101 27.29 2.92 7.08
C TRP A 101 27.49 1.47 6.62
N ASP A 102 27.48 0.51 7.54
CA ASP A 102 27.72 -0.92 7.31
C ASP A 102 26.43 -1.61 6.85
N ALA A 103 26.30 -1.79 5.53
CA ALA A 103 25.15 -2.45 4.93
C ALA A 103 25.26 -3.97 4.97
N THR A 104 26.45 -4.51 4.78
CA THR A 104 26.67 -5.96 4.71
C THR A 104 26.30 -6.65 6.01
N THR A 105 26.68 -6.09 7.16
CA THR A 105 26.33 -6.65 8.46
C THR A 105 24.83 -6.59 8.71
N ARG A 106 24.18 -5.48 8.30
CA ARG A 106 22.73 -5.31 8.41
C ARG A 106 21.99 -6.30 7.52
N LEU A 107 22.40 -6.44 6.24
CA LEU A 107 21.78 -7.37 5.29
C LEU A 107 21.82 -8.82 5.76
N LYS A 108 22.93 -9.26 6.36
CA LYS A 108 23.11 -10.63 6.84
C LYS A 108 22.15 -11.03 7.96
N GLN A 109 21.45 -10.08 8.57
CA GLN A 109 20.44 -10.34 9.61
C GLN A 109 19.05 -10.63 9.00
N LEU A 110 18.86 -10.33 7.70
CA LEU A 110 17.61 -10.69 7.00
C LEU A 110 17.59 -12.19 6.73
N ASN A 111 16.42 -12.79 6.90
CA ASN A 111 16.18 -14.22 6.70
C ASN A 111 15.19 -14.43 5.55
N PRO A 112 15.65 -14.57 4.29
CA PRO A 112 14.79 -14.92 3.18
C PRO A 112 14.25 -16.35 3.37
N ILE A 113 12.96 -16.53 3.19
CA ILE A 113 12.28 -17.81 3.35
C ILE A 113 11.47 -18.17 2.11
N ARG A 114 11.15 -19.44 2.01
CA ARG A 114 10.20 -19.99 1.02
C ARG A 114 8.98 -20.50 1.76
N PHE A 115 7.77 -20.14 1.29
CA PHE A 115 6.53 -20.46 1.97
C PHE A 115 5.34 -20.58 0.99
N ASN A 116 4.21 -21.06 1.51
CA ASN A 116 2.91 -21.02 0.84
C ASN A 116 1.97 -20.17 1.70
N PHE A 117 1.13 -19.36 1.06
CA PHE A 117 0.04 -18.69 1.79
C PHE A 117 -1.00 -19.74 2.22
N ILE A 118 -1.56 -19.61 3.41
CA ILE A 118 -2.62 -20.50 3.91
C ILE A 118 -3.81 -20.56 2.94
N ALA A 119 -4.15 -19.40 2.33
CA ALA A 119 -5.23 -19.28 1.35
C ALA A 119 -4.88 -19.86 -0.04
N ASP A 120 -3.59 -20.12 -0.31
CA ASP A 120 -3.09 -20.71 -1.57
C ASP A 120 -1.96 -21.71 -1.27
N PRO A 121 -2.30 -22.89 -0.77
CA PRO A 121 -1.32 -23.87 -0.31
C PRO A 121 -0.51 -24.53 -1.43
N ASP A 122 -0.97 -24.43 -2.68
CA ASP A 122 -0.32 -25.07 -3.84
C ASP A 122 0.73 -24.17 -4.50
N THR A 123 0.74 -22.87 -4.20
CA THR A 123 1.71 -21.91 -4.78
C THR A 123 2.81 -21.58 -3.79
N THR A 124 4.04 -21.98 -4.11
CA THR A 124 5.24 -21.65 -3.31
C THR A 124 5.83 -20.32 -3.78
N VAL A 125 6.13 -19.43 -2.83
CA VAL A 125 6.73 -18.11 -3.07
C VAL A 125 7.93 -17.88 -2.16
N ASP A 126 8.84 -17.00 -2.60
CA ASP A 126 9.97 -16.54 -1.80
C ASP A 126 9.65 -15.17 -1.19
N GLY A 127 10.06 -14.95 0.04
CA GLY A 127 9.83 -13.68 0.73
C GLY A 127 10.41 -13.64 2.14
N PHE A 128 9.73 -12.92 3.01
CA PHE A 128 10.18 -12.67 4.38
C PHE A 128 9.00 -12.75 5.36
N LEU A 129 9.30 -13.03 6.63
CA LEU A 129 8.37 -12.76 7.73
C LEU A 129 8.52 -11.30 8.15
N ALA A 130 7.43 -10.52 8.08
CA ALA A 130 7.44 -9.07 8.31
C ALA A 130 8.04 -8.71 9.68
N HIS A 131 7.68 -9.41 10.75
CA HIS A 131 8.19 -9.15 12.10
C HIS A 131 9.71 -9.41 12.26
N GLU A 132 10.29 -10.32 11.46
CA GLU A 132 11.75 -10.52 11.45
C GLU A 132 12.44 -9.36 10.73
N VAL A 133 11.92 -8.96 9.56
CA VAL A 133 12.45 -7.80 8.82
C VAL A 133 12.33 -6.51 9.63
N GLN A 134 11.27 -6.35 10.43
CA GLN A 134 11.05 -5.17 11.27
C GLN A 134 12.21 -4.90 12.23
N THR A 135 12.90 -5.92 12.70
CA THR A 135 14.05 -5.75 13.59
C THR A 135 15.29 -5.22 12.87
N VAL A 136 15.36 -5.37 11.55
CA VAL A 136 16.52 -5.02 10.72
C VAL A 136 16.26 -3.77 9.88
N VAL A 137 15.07 -3.69 9.24
CA VAL A 137 14.64 -2.61 8.35
C VAL A 137 13.22 -2.19 8.74
N PRO A 138 13.04 -1.54 9.91
CA PRO A 138 11.70 -1.18 10.41
C PRO A 138 10.91 -0.30 9.45
N GLU A 139 11.59 0.54 8.66
CA GLU A 139 10.98 1.40 7.63
C GLU A 139 10.33 0.65 6.47
N ALA A 140 10.60 -0.65 6.34
CA ALA A 140 9.97 -1.51 5.33
C ALA A 140 8.65 -2.13 5.80
N ILE A 141 8.29 -2.01 7.07
CA ILE A 141 7.18 -2.75 7.66
C ILE A 141 6.09 -1.80 8.14
N THR A 142 4.83 -2.18 7.90
CA THR A 142 3.65 -1.55 8.49
C THR A 142 2.95 -2.54 9.42
N GLY A 143 2.33 -2.02 10.48
CA GLY A 143 1.67 -2.81 11.53
C GLY A 143 2.64 -3.45 12.51
N SER A 144 2.11 -4.11 13.51
CA SER A 144 2.85 -4.79 14.57
C SER A 144 2.58 -6.29 14.55
N LYS A 145 3.54 -7.08 15.06
CA LYS A 145 3.35 -8.52 15.19
C LYS A 145 2.19 -8.82 16.14
N ASP A 146 1.29 -9.73 15.72
CA ASP A 146 0.15 -10.18 16.51
C ASP A 146 -0.84 -9.05 16.90
N GLU A 147 -0.85 -7.96 16.12
CA GLU A 147 -1.78 -6.84 16.30
C GLU A 147 -3.23 -7.27 16.06
N VAL A 148 -4.13 -6.74 16.86
CA VAL A 148 -5.58 -6.92 16.71
C VAL A 148 -6.29 -5.57 16.74
N ASP A 149 -7.42 -5.48 16.05
CA ASP A 149 -8.32 -4.33 16.11
C ASP A 149 -9.15 -4.30 17.42
N ASP A 150 -9.97 -3.28 17.59
CA ASP A 150 -10.86 -3.10 18.77
C ASP A 150 -11.87 -4.25 18.94
N ASN A 151 -12.11 -5.06 17.92
CA ASN A 151 -13.00 -6.21 17.93
C ASN A 151 -12.26 -7.55 18.15
N GLY A 152 -10.92 -7.51 18.26
CA GLY A 152 -10.07 -8.68 18.41
C GLY A 152 -9.74 -9.40 17.09
N ASN A 153 -10.02 -8.80 15.92
CA ASN A 153 -9.64 -9.37 14.65
C ASN A 153 -8.16 -9.08 14.37
N PRO A 154 -7.44 -10.04 13.74
CA PRO A 154 -6.04 -9.84 13.39
C PRO A 154 -5.83 -8.66 12.41
N VAL A 155 -4.91 -7.75 12.74
CA VAL A 155 -4.40 -6.73 11.84
C VAL A 155 -3.08 -7.24 11.26
N MET A 156 -3.07 -7.49 9.94
CA MET A 156 -1.93 -8.12 9.28
C MET A 156 -0.81 -7.11 9.03
N GLN A 157 0.44 -7.52 9.28
CA GLN A 157 1.60 -6.74 8.89
C GLN A 157 1.76 -6.71 7.37
N GLY A 158 2.27 -5.58 6.85
CA GLY A 158 2.68 -5.42 5.45
C GLY A 158 4.18 -5.20 5.32
N ILE A 159 4.73 -5.54 4.15
CA ILE A 159 6.14 -5.29 3.79
C ILE A 159 6.22 -4.51 2.47
N ASP A 160 6.95 -3.39 2.49
CA ASP A 160 7.39 -2.67 1.29
C ASP A 160 8.82 -3.12 0.93
N GLN A 161 8.92 -4.09 0.04
CA GLN A 161 10.22 -4.65 -0.38
C GLN A 161 11.11 -3.61 -1.09
N ALA A 162 10.56 -2.53 -1.66
CA ALA A 162 11.36 -1.47 -2.28
C ALA A 162 12.28 -0.77 -1.27
N LYS A 163 11.94 -0.77 0.01
CA LYS A 163 12.79 -0.24 1.10
C LYS A 163 14.05 -1.06 1.35
N LEU A 164 14.11 -2.29 0.84
CA LEU A 164 15.31 -3.12 0.92
C LEU A 164 16.34 -2.79 -0.18
N VAL A 165 15.94 -2.11 -1.25
CA VAL A 165 16.81 -1.80 -2.40
C VAL A 165 18.04 -0.98 -2.00
N PRO A 166 17.98 0.10 -1.19
CA PRO A 166 19.17 0.84 -0.78
C PRO A 166 20.17 -0.02 0.01
N LEU A 167 19.66 -0.93 0.87
CA LEU A 167 20.49 -1.87 1.62
C LEU A 167 21.20 -2.86 0.70
N LEU A 168 20.50 -3.40 -0.31
CA LEU A 168 21.07 -4.29 -1.31
C LEU A 168 22.14 -3.58 -2.15
N VAL A 169 21.85 -2.37 -2.65
CA VAL A 169 22.81 -1.59 -3.45
C VAL A 169 24.08 -1.30 -2.66
N LYS A 170 23.95 -0.82 -1.42
CA LYS A 170 25.12 -0.52 -0.58
C LYS A 170 25.92 -1.77 -0.26
N THR A 171 25.26 -2.90 0.01
CA THR A 171 25.94 -4.19 0.25
C THR A 171 26.75 -4.63 -0.98
N ILE A 172 26.20 -4.50 -2.20
CA ILE A 172 26.93 -4.82 -3.45
C ILE A 172 28.16 -3.95 -3.57
N GLN A 173 28.06 -2.62 -3.34
CA GLN A 173 29.20 -1.70 -3.36
C GLN A 173 30.29 -2.07 -2.34
N GLU A 174 29.91 -2.50 -1.14
CA GLU A 174 30.85 -2.96 -0.12
C GLU A 174 31.54 -4.28 -0.50
N LEU A 175 30.84 -5.19 -1.18
CA LEU A 175 31.40 -6.44 -1.67
C LEU A 175 32.37 -6.20 -2.84
N GLU A 176 32.01 -5.34 -3.79
CA GLU A 176 32.91 -4.95 -4.90
C GLU A 176 34.20 -4.31 -4.38
N ALA A 177 34.14 -3.49 -3.35
CA ALA A 177 35.32 -2.85 -2.75
C ALA A 177 36.27 -3.84 -2.03
N ARG A 178 35.86 -5.10 -1.84
CA ARG A 178 36.67 -6.15 -1.19
C ARG A 178 37.39 -7.06 -2.20
N ILE A 179 37.08 -6.93 -3.49
CA ILE A 179 37.67 -7.69 -4.59
C ILE A 179 38.88 -6.93 -5.13
#